data_8a17ef94a77e535a338e3e1f12e964bc
#
_entry.id   8a17ef94a77e535a338e3e1f12e964bc
#
_cell.length_a   1.000
_cell.length_b   1.000
_cell.length_c   1.000
_cell.angle_alpha   90.00
_cell.angle_beta   90.00
_cell.angle_gamma   90.00
#
_symmetry.space_group_name_H-M   'P 1'
#
loop_
_entity.id
_entity.type
_entity.pdbx_description
1 polymer ?
#
loop_
_entity_poly.entity_id
_entity_poly.type
_entity_poly.pdbx_seq_one_letter_code
_entity_poly.pdbx_strand_id
1 'polypeptide(L)'
;MELCNLPGDYYTRLPSELSGGEQKRVAIARALAAEPQCLIFDEATNGFDLPLRKKIIDEIIDLQHRLGFTLIFITHDMELAVVVADEIFVMRNSNLVEHTAFSGDYSVFQNPYSRMLLEASGLTDVPSDRNNKMKERIVLQ
;
A
#
# COMPACT_ATOMS: atom_id res chain seq x y z
N MET A 1 -6.43 -15.12 9.51
CA MET A 1 -7.62 -15.13 8.61
C MET A 1 -8.50 -13.91 8.85
N GLU A 2 -8.80 -13.53 10.08
CA GLU A 2 -9.59 -12.32 10.41
C GLU A 2 -9.02 -11.04 9.80
N LEU A 3 -7.69 -10.83 9.90
CA LEU A 3 -6.96 -9.71 9.30
C LEU A 3 -7.23 -9.49 7.81
N CYS A 4 -7.52 -10.56 7.07
CA CYS A 4 -7.79 -10.47 5.63
C CYS A 4 -9.28 -10.64 5.32
N ASN A 5 -10.14 -10.49 6.32
CA ASN A 5 -11.60 -10.63 6.19
C ASN A 5 -12.01 -11.96 5.52
N LEU A 6 -11.34 -13.06 5.94
CA LEU A 6 -11.61 -14.41 5.45
C LEU A 6 -12.36 -15.22 6.50
N PRO A 7 -13.51 -15.81 6.18
CA PRO A 7 -14.22 -16.73 7.05
C PRO A 7 -13.37 -17.94 7.46
N GLY A 8 -13.66 -18.53 8.62
CA GLY A 8 -12.89 -19.65 9.16
C GLY A 8 -12.92 -20.93 8.31
N ASP A 9 -13.96 -21.14 7.50
CA ASP A 9 -14.08 -22.28 6.58
C ASP A 9 -13.06 -22.25 5.42
N TYR A 10 -12.40 -21.10 5.20
CA TYR A 10 -11.35 -20.97 4.18
C TYR A 10 -10.07 -21.77 4.48
N TYR A 11 -9.88 -22.22 5.71
CA TYR A 11 -8.74 -23.10 6.07
C TYR A 11 -8.71 -24.41 5.31
N THR A 12 -9.87 -24.90 4.90
CA THR A 12 -10.02 -26.21 4.24
C THR A 12 -10.27 -26.13 2.74
N ARG A 13 -10.43 -24.90 2.20
CA ARG A 13 -10.70 -24.71 0.77
C ARG A 13 -9.42 -24.84 -0.08
N LEU A 14 -9.59 -25.44 -1.24
CA LEU A 14 -8.54 -25.48 -2.26
C LEU A 14 -8.48 -24.14 -3.02
N PRO A 15 -7.31 -23.76 -3.57
CA PRO A 15 -7.19 -22.53 -4.37
C PRO A 15 -8.19 -22.43 -5.52
N SER A 16 -8.55 -23.55 -6.13
CA SER A 16 -9.53 -23.62 -7.23
C SER A 16 -10.97 -23.31 -6.81
N GLU A 17 -11.24 -23.33 -5.50
CA GLU A 17 -12.55 -23.01 -4.91
C GLU A 17 -12.68 -21.55 -4.49
N LEU A 18 -11.62 -20.76 -4.72
CA LEU A 18 -11.50 -19.36 -4.32
C LEU A 18 -11.53 -18.46 -5.55
N SER A 19 -12.23 -17.33 -5.44
CA SER A 19 -12.12 -16.24 -6.40
C SER A 19 -10.70 -15.63 -6.38
N GLY A 20 -10.29 -14.94 -7.44
CA GLY A 20 -8.96 -14.31 -7.51
C GLY A 20 -8.68 -13.34 -6.35
N GLY A 21 -9.69 -12.58 -5.91
CA GLY A 21 -9.57 -11.70 -4.75
C GLY A 21 -9.39 -12.47 -3.43
N GLU A 22 -10.09 -13.58 -3.26
CA GLU A 22 -9.94 -14.44 -2.07
C GLU A 22 -8.57 -15.12 -2.05
N GLN A 23 -8.07 -15.60 -3.19
CA GLN A 23 -6.72 -16.16 -3.32
C GLN A 23 -5.65 -15.15 -2.89
N LYS A 24 -5.76 -13.89 -3.32
CA LYS A 24 -4.85 -12.82 -2.92
C LYS A 24 -4.90 -12.57 -1.40
N ARG A 25 -6.08 -12.50 -0.80
CA ARG A 25 -6.24 -12.35 0.66
C ARG A 25 -5.64 -13.52 1.43
N VAL A 26 -5.82 -14.75 0.94
CA VAL A 26 -5.19 -15.94 1.54
C VAL A 26 -3.67 -15.85 1.45
N ALA A 27 -3.11 -15.40 0.31
CA ALA A 27 -1.68 -15.22 0.15
C ALA A 27 -1.11 -14.19 1.14
N ILE A 28 -1.80 -13.06 1.34
CA ILE A 28 -1.43 -12.04 2.34
C ILE A 28 -1.47 -12.64 3.75
N ALA A 29 -2.57 -13.31 4.12
CA ALA A 29 -2.70 -13.93 5.43
C ALA A 29 -1.60 -14.97 5.71
N ARG A 30 -1.22 -15.75 4.70
CA ARG A 30 -0.12 -16.73 4.78
C ARG A 30 1.24 -16.07 4.97
N ALA A 31 1.51 -14.97 4.25
CA ALA A 31 2.76 -14.23 4.38
C ALA A 31 2.90 -13.62 5.78
N LEU A 32 1.83 -13.03 6.31
CA LEU A 32 1.79 -12.46 7.66
C LEU A 32 1.92 -13.52 8.78
N ALA A 33 1.36 -14.72 8.56
CA ALA A 33 1.45 -15.82 9.54
C ALA A 33 2.88 -16.36 9.73
N ALA A 34 3.79 -16.07 8.82
CA ALA A 34 5.21 -16.41 8.94
C ALA A 34 6.01 -15.45 9.85
N GLU A 35 5.37 -14.41 10.41
CA GLU A 35 5.99 -13.37 11.24
C GLU A 35 7.29 -12.80 10.61
N PRO A 36 7.22 -12.27 9.38
CA PRO A 36 8.40 -11.88 8.62
C PRO A 36 9.06 -10.63 9.24
N GLN A 37 10.39 -10.53 9.11
CA GLN A 37 11.11 -9.28 9.40
C GLN A 37 10.97 -8.25 8.26
N CYS A 38 10.73 -8.71 7.05
CA CYS A 38 10.47 -7.89 5.87
C CYS A 38 9.38 -8.52 5.03
N LEU A 39 8.39 -7.73 4.67
CA LEU A 39 7.25 -8.15 3.85
C LEU A 39 7.20 -7.30 2.58
N ILE A 40 7.17 -7.97 1.42
CA ILE A 40 7.12 -7.31 0.11
C ILE A 40 5.73 -7.49 -0.49
N PHE A 41 5.06 -6.39 -0.78
CA PHE A 41 3.82 -6.32 -1.53
C PHE A 41 4.12 -5.87 -2.96
N ASP A 42 4.09 -6.80 -3.91
CA ASP A 42 4.26 -6.51 -5.33
C ASP A 42 2.88 -6.54 -6.00
N GLU A 43 2.31 -5.36 -6.20
CA GLU A 43 0.95 -5.16 -6.75
C GLU A 43 -0.14 -6.04 -6.11
N ALA A 44 0.07 -6.48 -4.88
CA ALA A 44 -0.75 -7.50 -4.22
C ALA A 44 -2.20 -7.07 -3.98
N THR A 45 -2.48 -5.77 -3.97
CA THR A 45 -3.83 -5.21 -3.80
C THR A 45 -4.53 -4.84 -5.10
N ASN A 46 -3.90 -5.07 -6.26
CA ASN A 46 -4.52 -4.82 -7.55
C ASN A 46 -5.74 -5.72 -7.77
N GLY A 47 -6.83 -5.12 -8.30
CA GLY A 47 -8.08 -5.83 -8.55
C GLY A 47 -8.97 -6.01 -7.32
N PHE A 48 -8.63 -5.44 -6.17
CA PHE A 48 -9.58 -5.23 -5.09
C PHE A 48 -10.43 -3.99 -5.38
N ASP A 49 -11.69 -4.01 -4.95
CA ASP A 49 -12.47 -2.78 -4.88
C ASP A 49 -11.86 -1.79 -3.87
N LEU A 50 -12.14 -0.51 -4.02
CA LEU A 50 -11.54 0.54 -3.20
C LEU A 50 -11.79 0.36 -1.68
N PRO A 51 -12.99 0.00 -1.20
CA PRO A 51 -13.23 -0.21 0.22
C PRO A 51 -12.43 -1.38 0.79
N LEU A 52 -12.36 -2.50 0.10
CA LEU A 52 -11.60 -3.67 0.53
C LEU A 52 -10.10 -3.42 0.50
N ARG A 53 -9.61 -2.76 -0.57
CA ARG A 53 -8.20 -2.36 -0.71
C ARG A 53 -7.77 -1.50 0.46
N LYS A 54 -8.54 -0.45 0.77
CA LYS A 54 -8.27 0.44 1.90
C LYS A 54 -8.21 -0.35 3.21
N LYS A 55 -9.24 -1.15 3.51
CA LYS A 55 -9.29 -1.95 4.73
C LYS A 55 -8.06 -2.84 4.91
N ILE A 56 -7.66 -3.56 3.86
CA ILE A 56 -6.50 -4.45 3.92
C ILE A 56 -5.21 -3.66 4.16
N ILE A 57 -5.04 -2.52 3.50
CA ILE A 57 -3.85 -1.67 3.67
C ILE A 57 -3.78 -1.12 5.09
N ASP A 58 -4.88 -0.58 5.62
CA ASP A 58 -4.95 -0.06 7.00
C ASP A 58 -4.59 -1.15 8.02
N GLU A 59 -5.15 -2.36 7.87
CA GLU A 59 -4.85 -3.51 8.73
C GLU A 59 -3.37 -3.93 8.66
N ILE A 60 -2.75 -3.88 7.47
CA ILE A 60 -1.32 -4.21 7.28
C ILE A 60 -0.43 -3.16 7.93
N ILE A 61 -0.75 -1.88 7.78
CA ILE A 61 -0.01 -0.76 8.39
C ILE A 61 -0.10 -0.86 9.92
N ASP A 62 -1.29 -1.09 10.47
CA ASP A 62 -1.48 -1.28 11.91
C ASP A 62 -0.66 -2.47 12.44
N LEU A 63 -0.61 -3.56 11.67
CA LEU A 63 0.17 -4.73 12.02
C LEU A 63 1.68 -4.45 11.94
N GLN A 64 2.12 -3.73 10.93
CA GLN A 64 3.51 -3.28 10.76
C GLN A 64 3.95 -2.45 11.97
N HIS A 65 3.12 -1.47 12.39
CA HIS A 65 3.41 -0.64 13.58
C HIS A 65 3.51 -1.46 14.87
N ARG A 66 2.68 -2.49 15.03
CA ARG A 66 2.67 -3.35 16.22
C ARG A 66 3.81 -4.35 16.26
N LEU A 67 4.18 -4.92 15.13
CA LEU A 67 5.17 -5.99 15.03
C LEU A 67 6.57 -5.49 14.62
N GLY A 68 6.68 -4.30 14.06
CA GLY A 68 7.95 -3.65 13.72
C GLY A 68 8.68 -4.28 12.53
N PHE A 69 7.99 -4.95 11.60
CA PHE A 69 8.62 -5.46 10.39
C PHE A 69 8.78 -4.37 9.32
N THR A 70 9.74 -4.54 8.40
CA THR A 70 9.89 -3.67 7.25
C THR A 70 8.83 -4.01 6.20
N LEU A 71 8.10 -3.00 5.70
CA LEU A 71 7.13 -3.14 4.63
C LEU A 71 7.66 -2.49 3.35
N ILE A 72 7.79 -3.29 2.28
CA ILE A 72 8.13 -2.80 0.94
C ILE A 72 6.87 -2.91 0.07
N PHE A 73 6.42 -1.77 -0.44
CA PHE A 73 5.25 -1.68 -1.30
C PHE A 73 5.69 -1.36 -2.73
N ILE A 74 5.46 -2.28 -3.67
CA ILE A 74 5.70 -2.06 -5.11
C ILE A 74 4.36 -1.79 -5.75
N THR A 75 4.21 -0.59 -6.32
CA THR A 75 2.96 -0.13 -6.92
C THR A 75 3.23 0.89 -8.03
N HIS A 76 2.35 0.95 -9.00
CA HIS A 76 2.28 2.04 -9.97
C HIS A 76 1.30 3.15 -9.53
N ASP A 77 0.65 2.98 -8.39
CA ASP A 77 -0.33 3.92 -7.85
C ASP A 77 0.37 4.91 -6.90
N MET A 78 0.58 6.14 -7.40
CA MET A 78 1.25 7.20 -6.65
C MET A 78 0.42 7.68 -5.46
N GLU A 79 -0.92 7.68 -5.58
CA GLU A 79 -1.81 8.05 -4.46
C GLU A 79 -1.63 7.09 -3.28
N LEU A 80 -1.51 5.79 -3.57
CA LEU A 80 -1.23 4.80 -2.54
C LEU A 80 0.16 4.97 -1.95
N ALA A 81 1.19 5.16 -2.79
CA ALA A 81 2.57 5.30 -2.34
C ALA A 81 2.73 6.45 -1.33
N VAL A 82 2.15 7.63 -1.62
CA VAL A 82 2.25 8.80 -0.73
C VAL A 82 1.41 8.69 0.55
N VAL A 83 0.48 7.75 0.60
CA VAL A 83 -0.32 7.49 1.81
C VAL A 83 0.38 6.53 2.77
N VAL A 84 1.07 5.51 2.24
CA VAL A 84 1.59 4.40 3.05
C VAL A 84 3.08 4.49 3.35
N ALA A 85 3.89 5.22 2.56
CA ALA A 85 5.33 5.14 2.64
C ALA A 85 5.96 6.28 3.46
N ASP A 86 6.98 5.92 4.26
CA ASP A 86 7.91 6.86 4.91
C ASP A 86 9.05 7.22 3.95
N GLU A 87 9.43 6.31 3.06
CA GLU A 87 10.44 6.50 2.01
C GLU A 87 9.91 6.03 0.66
N ILE A 88 10.14 6.82 -0.38
CA ILE A 88 9.66 6.55 -1.74
C ILE A 88 10.85 6.44 -2.69
N PHE A 89 10.88 5.32 -3.42
CA PHE A 89 11.84 5.01 -4.46
C PHE A 89 11.12 5.04 -5.80
N VAL A 90 11.47 6.00 -6.67
CA VAL A 90 10.87 6.09 -8.01
C VAL A 90 11.79 5.41 -9.01
N MET A 91 11.25 4.45 -9.75
CA MET A 91 11.97 3.70 -10.76
C MET A 91 11.46 3.99 -12.17
N ARG A 92 12.37 4.06 -13.14
CA ARG A 92 12.05 4.19 -14.55
C ARG A 92 13.03 3.36 -15.38
N ASN A 93 12.51 2.52 -16.28
CA ASN A 93 13.34 1.66 -17.15
C ASN A 93 14.40 0.88 -16.36
N SER A 94 13.99 0.23 -15.27
CA SER A 94 14.85 -0.55 -14.36
C SER A 94 15.95 0.26 -13.63
N ASN A 95 15.91 1.59 -13.69
CA ASN A 95 16.83 2.46 -12.97
C ASN A 95 16.11 3.19 -11.85
N LEU A 96 16.77 3.34 -10.71
CA LEU A 96 16.33 4.24 -9.65
C LEU A 96 16.58 5.69 -10.12
N VAL A 97 15.51 6.47 -10.25
CA VAL A 97 15.60 7.87 -10.72
C VAL A 97 15.46 8.87 -9.58
N GLU A 98 14.83 8.45 -8.47
CA GLU A 98 14.70 9.27 -7.27
C GLU A 98 14.49 8.41 -6.03
N HIS A 99 15.04 8.87 -4.91
CA HIS A 99 14.78 8.35 -3.56
C HIS A 99 14.58 9.53 -2.62
N THR A 100 13.51 9.53 -1.87
CA THR A 100 13.19 10.60 -0.92
C THR A 100 12.44 10.07 0.30
N ALA A 101 12.73 10.65 1.47
CA ALA A 101 11.86 10.54 2.62
C ALA A 101 10.60 11.38 2.38
N PHE A 102 9.43 10.83 2.74
CA PHE A 102 8.16 11.48 2.50
C PHE A 102 7.35 11.66 3.78
N SER A 103 7.05 12.89 4.12
CA SER A 103 6.26 13.28 5.29
C SER A 103 5.01 14.11 4.93
N GLY A 104 4.61 14.05 3.65
CA GLY A 104 3.45 14.78 3.15
C GLY A 104 3.79 16.05 2.36
N ASP A 105 5.06 16.37 2.19
CA ASP A 105 5.50 17.50 1.37
C ASP A 105 5.90 17.00 -0.03
N TYR A 106 5.12 17.36 -1.04
CA TYR A 106 5.37 16.98 -2.43
C TYR A 106 6.56 17.72 -3.07
N SER A 107 7.03 18.81 -2.47
CA SER A 107 8.19 19.57 -2.96
C SER A 107 9.50 18.80 -2.87
N VAL A 108 9.53 17.71 -2.09
CA VAL A 108 10.71 16.82 -1.98
C VAL A 108 11.03 16.10 -3.28
N PHE A 109 10.04 15.91 -4.16
CA PHE A 109 10.25 15.29 -5.46
C PHE A 109 10.88 16.27 -6.44
N GLN A 110 12.15 16.04 -6.79
CA GLN A 110 12.93 16.92 -7.66
C GLN A 110 13.06 16.38 -9.09
N ASN A 111 12.97 15.06 -9.27
CA ASN A 111 13.09 14.45 -10.60
C ASN A 111 11.88 14.80 -11.48
N PRO A 112 12.08 15.24 -12.73
CA PRO A 112 10.97 15.59 -13.64
C PRO A 112 9.99 14.43 -13.88
N TYR A 113 10.47 13.18 -13.86
CA TYR A 113 9.62 12.01 -14.02
C TYR A 113 8.71 11.80 -12.81
N SER A 114 9.24 11.95 -11.60
CA SER A 114 8.43 11.86 -10.37
C SER A 114 7.36 12.95 -10.31
N ARG A 115 7.71 14.17 -10.69
CA ARG A 115 6.74 15.28 -10.79
C ARG A 115 5.65 14.99 -11.81
N MET A 116 6.00 14.44 -12.96
CA MET A 116 5.02 14.02 -13.97
C MET A 116 4.06 12.96 -13.42
N LEU A 117 4.54 11.98 -12.60
CA LEU A 117 3.69 10.98 -11.96
C LEU A 117 2.75 11.61 -10.94
N LEU A 118 3.22 12.56 -10.13
CA LEU A 118 2.38 13.32 -9.19
C LEU A 118 1.29 14.11 -9.92
N GLU A 119 1.64 14.83 -10.99
CA GLU A 119 0.70 15.55 -11.83
C GLU A 119 -0.37 14.63 -12.42
N ALA A 120 0.05 13.50 -13.00
CA ALA A 120 -0.86 12.52 -13.57
C ALA A 120 -1.84 11.92 -12.53
N SER A 121 -1.43 11.87 -11.26
CA SER A 121 -2.25 11.40 -10.13
C SER A 121 -3.04 12.54 -9.46
N GLY A 122 -3.00 13.77 -9.97
CA GLY A 122 -3.70 14.91 -9.38
C GLY A 122 -3.15 15.38 -8.02
N LEU A 123 -1.92 15.00 -7.70
CA LEU A 123 -1.25 15.28 -6.42
C LEU A 123 -0.38 16.56 -6.46
N THR A 124 -0.59 17.44 -7.41
CA THR A 124 0.12 18.72 -7.54
C THR A 124 -0.51 19.80 -6.67
N ASP A 125 0.35 20.54 -5.96
CA ASP A 125 0.01 21.78 -5.23
C ASP A 125 -1.18 21.69 -4.26
N VAL A 126 -1.15 20.67 -3.39
CA VAL A 126 -2.06 20.69 -2.24
C VAL A 126 -1.38 21.43 -1.09
N PRO A 127 -1.89 22.60 -0.64
CA PRO A 127 -1.40 23.25 0.58
C PRO A 127 -1.37 22.23 1.73
N SER A 128 -0.37 22.32 2.60
CA SER A 128 -0.15 21.43 3.77
C SER A 128 -1.39 21.08 4.61
N ASP A 129 -2.43 21.88 4.50
CA ASP A 129 -3.71 21.74 5.19
C ASP A 129 -4.61 20.60 4.64
N ARG A 130 -4.44 20.15 3.39
CA ARG A 130 -5.21 19.02 2.84
C ARG A 130 -4.61 17.66 3.19
N ASN A 131 -3.32 17.59 3.44
CA ASN A 131 -2.64 16.35 3.82
C ASN A 131 -3.11 15.85 5.19
N ASN A 132 -3.42 16.77 6.12
CA ASN A 132 -4.00 16.41 7.41
C ASN A 132 -5.44 15.87 7.25
N LYS A 133 -6.23 16.43 6.30
CA LYS A 133 -7.58 15.95 6.00
C LYS A 133 -7.60 14.62 5.23
N MET A 134 -6.55 14.30 4.47
CA MET A 134 -6.46 13.03 3.76
C MET A 134 -6.08 11.88 4.72
N LYS A 135 -5.13 12.11 5.64
CA LYS A 135 -4.85 11.20 6.76
C LYS A 135 -6.08 11.01 7.67
N GLU A 136 -6.81 12.09 7.97
CA GLU A 136 -8.06 12.02 8.73
C GLU A 136 -9.22 11.37 7.94
N ARG A 137 -9.29 11.51 6.61
CA ARG A 137 -10.32 10.84 5.79
C ARG A 137 -10.07 9.34 5.65
N ILE A 138 -8.84 8.89 5.77
CA ILE A 138 -8.51 7.47 5.78
C ILE A 138 -8.87 6.84 7.13
N VAL A 139 -8.91 7.63 8.21
CA VAL A 139 -9.22 7.17 9.57
C VAL A 139 -10.73 7.26 9.92
N LEU A 140 -11.56 8.01 9.18
CA LEU A 140 -12.91 8.39 9.60
C LEU A 140 -14.07 7.98 8.66
N GLN A 141 -13.93 6.98 7.78
CA GLN A 141 -15.10 6.42 7.08
C GLN A 141 -15.02 4.90 6.97
#